data_8768be78dbc040b9a82b5c5ea79ee964
#
_entry.id   8768be78dbc040b9a82b5c5ea79ee964
#
_cell.length_a   1.000
_cell.length_b   1.000
_cell.length_c   1.000
_cell.angle_alpha   90.00
_cell.angle_beta   90.00
_cell.angle_gamma   90.00
#
_symmetry.space_group_name_H-M   'P 1'
#
loop_
_entity.id
_entity.type
_entity.pdbx_description
1 polymer ?
#
loop_
_entity_poly.entity_id
_entity_poly.type
_entity_poly.pdbx_seq_one_letter_code
_entity_poly.pdbx_strand_id
1 'polypeptide(L)'
;GDNDGKLDFGKRLAPALDIAVGKWFTPGIGLRIAYNGLQAKGAALLEDDAYVKGGVMSNGYYKQKWNIANFHADVMLNLTNMFCGYKEDRLYSFIPYAGAGWVHSWTKPTDDNIGFNLGLINRFRLSSALDFNVEMRSLFMKNTLAGENKEAMLGLTVGVTYKFKKRGWNAVPTVPMVPESQLNDMRDRVNA
;
A
#
# COMPACT_ATOMS: atom_id res chain seq x y z
N GLY A 1 11.34 16.58 8.78
CA GLY A 1 11.90 17.58 7.91
C GLY A 1 10.89 18.64 7.54
N ASP A 2 11.21 19.86 7.89
CA ASP A 2 10.38 21.03 7.68
C ASP A 2 10.43 21.44 6.19
N ASN A 3 9.62 20.77 5.38
CA ASN A 3 9.55 21.01 3.93
C ASN A 3 8.33 21.85 3.53
N ASP A 4 7.92 22.78 4.36
CA ASP A 4 6.75 23.63 4.16
C ASP A 4 6.77 24.37 2.80
N GLY A 5 6.34 23.71 1.75
CA GLY A 5 6.14 24.34 0.45
C GLY A 5 7.40 24.80 -0.31
N LYS A 6 8.61 24.48 0.19
CA LYS A 6 9.88 24.96 -0.34
C LYS A 6 10.34 24.30 -1.64
N LEU A 7 9.70 23.21 -2.04
CA LEU A 7 9.91 22.55 -3.33
C LEU A 7 8.60 22.42 -4.09
N ASP A 8 8.60 22.81 -5.36
CA ASP A 8 7.49 22.56 -6.27
C ASP A 8 7.17 21.06 -6.36
N PHE A 9 5.90 20.72 -6.52
CA PHE A 9 5.44 19.32 -6.59
C PHE A 9 6.23 18.49 -7.61
N GLY A 10 6.49 19.03 -8.81
CA GLY A 10 7.27 18.35 -9.84
C GLY A 10 8.72 18.07 -9.45
N LYS A 11 9.32 18.91 -8.63
CA LYS A 11 10.70 18.72 -8.12
C LYS A 11 10.79 17.70 -7.00
N ARG A 12 9.66 17.35 -6.38
CA ARG A 12 9.55 16.28 -5.35
C ARG A 12 9.42 14.90 -5.95
N LEU A 13 9.04 14.78 -7.23
CA LEU A 13 8.95 13.50 -7.91
C LEU A 13 10.33 12.84 -7.99
N ALA A 14 10.40 11.60 -7.56
CA ALA A 14 11.60 10.79 -7.56
C ALA A 14 11.28 9.39 -8.08
N PRO A 15 12.21 8.74 -8.81
CA PRO A 15 12.00 7.39 -9.28
C PRO A 15 11.84 6.43 -8.10
N ALA A 16 10.91 5.51 -8.23
CA ALA A 16 10.65 4.44 -7.29
C ALA A 16 10.48 3.12 -8.05
N LEU A 17 10.97 2.04 -7.47
CA LEU A 17 10.74 0.68 -7.94
C LEU A 17 10.05 -0.10 -6.83
N ASP A 18 8.84 -0.58 -7.11
CA ASP A 18 8.07 -1.37 -6.17
C ASP A 18 7.87 -2.78 -6.70
N ILE A 19 8.18 -3.77 -5.89
CA ILE A 19 7.95 -5.19 -6.17
C ILE A 19 7.19 -5.77 -4.99
N ALA A 20 6.10 -6.50 -5.27
CA ALA A 20 5.30 -7.10 -4.23
C ALA A 20 4.78 -8.48 -4.64
N VAL A 21 4.67 -9.35 -3.66
CA VAL A 21 4.01 -10.65 -3.78
C VAL A 21 2.97 -10.75 -2.67
N GLY A 22 1.76 -11.13 -3.03
CA GLY A 22 0.66 -11.22 -2.08
C GLY A 22 -0.19 -12.46 -2.28
N LYS A 23 -0.93 -12.81 -1.24
CA LYS A 23 -1.89 -13.89 -1.23
C LYS A 23 -3.19 -13.43 -0.57
N TRP A 24 -4.28 -13.66 -1.24
CA TRP A 24 -5.60 -13.53 -0.67
C TRP A 24 -5.98 -14.84 0.03
N PHE A 25 -6.43 -14.77 1.27
CA PHE A 25 -6.92 -15.91 2.06
C PHE A 25 -8.43 -16.02 2.00
N THR A 26 -9.09 -14.88 1.87
CA THR A 26 -10.52 -14.74 1.62
C THR A 26 -10.71 -13.69 0.51
N PRO A 27 -11.91 -13.54 -0.07
CA PRO A 27 -12.18 -12.46 -1.00
C PRO A 27 -11.93 -11.05 -0.44
N GLY A 28 -11.97 -10.91 0.89
CA GLY A 28 -11.82 -9.62 1.58
C GLY A 28 -10.49 -9.42 2.28
N ILE A 29 -9.71 -10.48 2.59
CA ILE A 29 -8.50 -10.37 3.41
C ILE A 29 -7.32 -11.02 2.71
N GLY A 30 -6.23 -10.28 2.59
CA GLY A 30 -4.98 -10.74 2.01
C GLY A 30 -3.76 -10.27 2.78
N LEU A 31 -2.62 -10.91 2.52
CA LEU A 31 -1.30 -10.49 2.97
C LEU A 31 -0.42 -10.18 1.77
N ARG A 32 0.47 -9.21 1.92
CA ARG A 32 1.46 -8.80 0.93
C ARG A 32 2.81 -8.64 1.60
N ILE A 33 3.86 -9.10 0.92
CA ILE A 33 5.25 -8.74 1.22
C ILE A 33 5.70 -7.85 0.07
N ALA A 34 6.28 -6.72 0.38
CA ALA A 34 6.68 -5.74 -0.61
C ALA A 34 8.08 -5.19 -0.34
N TYR A 35 8.75 -4.86 -1.43
CA TYR A 35 9.98 -4.09 -1.46
C TYR A 35 9.72 -2.79 -2.21
N ASN A 36 10.07 -1.67 -1.58
CA ASN A 36 10.03 -0.36 -2.21
C ASN A 36 11.42 0.25 -2.22
N GLY A 37 11.96 0.44 -3.40
CA GLY A 37 13.18 1.25 -3.60
C GLY A 37 12.78 2.69 -3.90
N LEU A 38 13.04 3.60 -2.98
CA LEU A 38 12.65 5.00 -3.06
C LEU A 38 13.87 5.90 -3.10
N GLN A 39 13.83 6.90 -3.99
CA GLN A 39 14.71 8.04 -3.90
C GLN A 39 13.94 9.19 -3.27
N ALA A 40 14.33 9.63 -2.09
CA ALA A 40 13.72 10.79 -1.45
C ALA A 40 14.50 12.06 -1.78
N LYS A 41 13.78 13.17 -1.89
CA LYS A 41 14.32 14.51 -2.14
C LYS A 41 13.79 15.46 -1.08
N GLY A 42 14.67 16.29 -0.54
CA GLY A 42 14.35 17.29 0.48
C GLY A 42 15.11 18.60 0.26
N ALA A 43 14.89 19.52 1.17
CA ALA A 43 15.59 20.78 1.25
C ALA A 43 16.08 21.01 2.67
N ALA A 44 17.33 21.44 2.84
CA ALA A 44 17.95 21.75 4.12
C ALA A 44 18.32 23.24 4.20
N LEU A 45 18.39 23.76 5.42
CA LEU A 45 18.82 25.15 5.67
C LEU A 45 20.33 25.29 5.74
N LEU A 46 21.02 24.24 6.19
CA LEU A 46 22.46 24.23 6.37
C LEU A 46 23.13 23.24 5.40
N GLU A 47 24.35 23.57 4.98
CA GLU A 47 25.14 22.70 4.10
C GLU A 47 25.57 21.40 4.78
N ASP A 48 25.78 21.44 6.09
CA ASP A 48 26.21 20.31 6.91
C ASP A 48 25.04 19.41 7.37
N ASP A 49 23.80 19.74 6.97
CA ASP A 49 22.66 18.89 7.28
C ASP A 49 22.78 17.52 6.61
N ALA A 50 22.21 16.50 7.26
CA ALA A 50 22.23 15.14 6.75
C ALA A 50 21.62 15.06 5.34
N TYR A 51 22.23 14.22 4.49
CA TYR A 51 21.78 13.96 3.11
C TYR A 51 21.86 15.12 2.11
N VAL A 52 22.51 16.24 2.46
CA VAL A 52 22.78 17.33 1.50
C VAL A 52 23.67 16.82 0.38
N LYS A 53 23.18 16.94 -0.85
CA LYS A 53 23.94 16.63 -2.08
C LYS A 53 23.61 17.68 -3.13
N GLY A 54 24.57 18.55 -3.37
CA GLY A 54 24.46 19.60 -4.38
C GLY A 54 24.49 21.00 -3.80
N GLY A 55 24.57 22.01 -4.68
CA GLY A 55 24.66 23.41 -4.27
C GLY A 55 23.34 23.99 -3.80
N VAL A 56 23.38 25.24 -3.40
CA VAL A 56 22.24 26.05 -2.98
C VAL A 56 21.22 26.18 -4.12
N MET A 57 19.95 25.92 -3.83
CA MET A 57 18.85 26.17 -4.76
C MET A 57 18.54 27.67 -4.86
N SER A 58 17.81 28.09 -5.89
CA SER A 58 17.42 29.49 -6.11
C SER A 58 16.66 30.14 -4.95
N ASN A 59 16.10 29.34 -4.05
CA ASN A 59 15.39 29.76 -2.84
C ASN A 59 16.26 29.79 -1.57
N GLY A 60 17.58 29.61 -1.69
CA GLY A 60 18.52 29.65 -0.57
C GLY A 60 18.63 28.37 0.26
N TYR A 61 17.97 27.29 -0.15
CA TYR A 61 18.03 25.99 0.53
C TYR A 61 18.98 25.03 -0.17
N TYR A 62 19.63 24.14 0.60
CA TYR A 62 20.45 23.05 0.09
C TYR A 62 19.60 21.85 -0.31
N LYS A 63 19.95 21.24 -1.45
CA LYS A 63 19.24 20.08 -1.96
C LYS A 63 19.63 18.82 -1.21
N GLN A 64 18.66 18.16 -0.60
CA GLN A 64 18.83 16.83 -0.01
C GLN A 64 18.37 15.73 -0.97
N LYS A 65 19.10 14.62 -0.99
CA LYS A 65 18.79 13.45 -1.79
C LYS A 65 19.32 12.20 -1.09
N TRP A 66 18.44 11.23 -0.83
CA TRP A 66 18.84 9.95 -0.26
C TRP A 66 18.04 8.80 -0.85
N ASN A 67 18.65 7.62 -0.84
CA ASN A 67 18.05 6.39 -1.34
C ASN A 67 17.64 5.53 -0.16
N ILE A 68 16.40 5.07 -0.17
CA ILE A 68 15.81 4.26 0.88
C ILE A 68 15.30 2.97 0.28
N ALA A 69 15.51 1.85 0.98
CA ALA A 69 14.77 0.62 0.78
C ALA A 69 13.82 0.41 1.95
N ASN A 70 12.62 -0.01 1.64
CA ASN A 70 11.60 -0.38 2.61
C ASN A 70 11.11 -1.80 2.29
N PHE A 71 11.43 -2.75 3.19
CA PHE A 71 10.88 -4.10 3.17
C PHE A 71 9.75 -4.19 4.17
N HIS A 72 8.55 -4.51 3.73
CA HIS A 72 7.40 -4.53 4.62
C HIS A 72 6.43 -5.66 4.31
N ALA A 73 5.67 -6.05 5.32
CA ALA A 73 4.55 -6.95 5.21
C ALA A 73 3.26 -6.20 5.56
N ASP A 74 2.24 -6.36 4.74
CA ASP A 74 0.98 -5.65 4.85
C ASP A 74 -0.20 -6.61 4.95
N VAL A 75 -1.17 -6.24 5.77
CA VAL A 75 -2.52 -6.79 5.74
C VAL A 75 -3.37 -5.91 4.82
N MET A 76 -3.99 -6.54 3.82
CA MET A 76 -4.84 -5.87 2.83
C MET A 76 -6.31 -6.23 3.08
N LEU A 77 -7.19 -5.24 3.01
CA LEU A 77 -8.64 -5.41 3.16
C LEU A 77 -9.35 -4.98 1.88
N ASN A 78 -9.93 -5.92 1.13
CA ASN A 78 -10.75 -5.57 -0.02
C ASN A 78 -12.16 -5.18 0.45
N LEU A 79 -12.33 -3.90 0.78
CA LEU A 79 -13.60 -3.39 1.30
C LEU A 79 -14.73 -3.51 0.28
N THR A 80 -14.42 -3.41 -1.01
CA THR A 80 -15.43 -3.59 -2.05
C THR A 80 -16.02 -5.00 -2.04
N ASN A 81 -15.18 -6.03 -1.87
CA ASN A 81 -15.66 -7.40 -1.75
C ASN A 81 -16.36 -7.67 -0.41
N MET A 82 -15.91 -7.02 0.67
CA MET A 82 -16.50 -7.20 2.00
C MET A 82 -17.92 -6.61 2.09
N PHE A 83 -18.13 -5.42 1.52
CA PHE A 83 -19.41 -4.71 1.61
C PHE A 83 -20.36 -5.01 0.45
N CYS A 84 -19.84 -5.24 -0.75
CA CYS A 84 -20.63 -5.45 -1.97
C CYS A 84 -20.67 -6.91 -2.42
N GLY A 85 -20.14 -7.85 -1.60
CA GLY A 85 -19.99 -9.25 -1.98
C GLY A 85 -18.90 -9.48 -3.03
N TYR A 86 -18.44 -10.72 -3.16
CA TYR A 86 -17.43 -11.08 -4.15
C TYR A 86 -18.05 -11.22 -5.54
N LYS A 87 -17.39 -10.62 -6.53
CA LYS A 87 -17.65 -10.83 -7.97
C LYS A 87 -16.33 -10.97 -8.71
N GLU A 88 -16.16 -12.05 -9.47
CA GLU A 88 -14.92 -12.32 -10.19
C GLU A 88 -14.65 -11.30 -11.31
N ASP A 89 -15.68 -10.79 -11.93
CA ASP A 89 -15.65 -9.82 -13.05
C ASP A 89 -15.66 -8.35 -12.62
N ARG A 90 -15.58 -8.10 -11.30
CA ARG A 90 -15.61 -6.73 -10.78
C ARG A 90 -14.49 -5.87 -11.36
N LEU A 91 -14.85 -4.74 -11.94
CA LEU A 91 -13.91 -3.83 -12.62
C LEU A 91 -13.06 -3.03 -11.62
N TYR A 92 -13.63 -2.64 -10.46
CA TYR A 92 -12.95 -1.79 -9.48
C TYR A 92 -12.98 -2.40 -8.09
N SER A 93 -11.87 -2.30 -7.38
CA SER A 93 -11.76 -2.68 -5.97
C SER A 93 -10.97 -1.64 -5.18
N PHE A 94 -11.51 -1.31 -4.02
CA PHE A 94 -10.92 -0.40 -3.03
C PHE A 94 -10.29 -1.22 -1.91
N ILE A 95 -8.96 -1.10 -1.75
CA ILE A 95 -8.16 -1.99 -0.90
C ILE A 95 -7.24 -1.15 -0.02
N PRO A 96 -7.68 -0.70 1.16
CA PRO A 96 -6.78 -0.19 2.18
C PRO A 96 -5.87 -1.30 2.72
N TYR A 97 -4.70 -0.90 3.17
CA TYR A 97 -3.75 -1.80 3.83
C TYR A 97 -2.99 -1.10 4.95
N ALA A 98 -2.50 -1.89 5.87
CA ALA A 98 -1.59 -1.48 6.92
C ALA A 98 -0.51 -2.53 7.10
N GLY A 99 0.71 -2.09 7.35
CA GLY A 99 1.85 -2.98 7.52
C GLY A 99 2.99 -2.38 8.31
N ALA A 100 3.97 -3.21 8.58
CA ALA A 100 5.21 -2.82 9.23
C ALA A 100 6.39 -3.45 8.49
N GLY A 101 7.54 -2.81 8.59
CA GLY A 101 8.72 -3.29 7.90
C GLY A 101 10.00 -2.63 8.36
N TRP A 102 11.05 -2.98 7.65
CA TRP A 102 12.39 -2.48 7.87
C TRP A 102 12.77 -1.50 6.76
N VAL A 103 13.22 -0.32 7.18
CA VAL A 103 13.65 0.77 6.31
C VAL A 103 15.14 0.94 6.44
N HIS A 104 15.86 0.83 5.34
CA HIS A 104 17.30 1.02 5.26
C HIS A 104 17.66 2.18 4.35
N SER A 105 18.52 3.07 4.82
CA SER A 105 19.09 4.16 4.02
C SER A 105 20.52 3.83 3.61
N TRP A 106 20.78 3.76 2.31
CA TRP A 106 22.15 3.57 1.76
C TRP A 106 22.94 4.85 1.61
N THR A 107 22.30 5.98 1.76
CA THR A 107 23.00 7.28 1.67
C THR A 107 23.59 7.60 3.03
N LYS A 108 24.89 7.94 3.08
CA LYS A 108 25.55 8.32 4.33
C LYS A 108 24.96 9.62 4.91
N PRO A 109 24.69 9.69 6.22
CA PRO A 109 24.85 8.60 7.20
C PRO A 109 23.83 7.48 6.96
N THR A 110 24.29 6.20 6.97
CA THR A 110 23.41 5.02 6.85
C THR A 110 22.60 4.85 8.12
N ASP A 111 21.32 4.53 7.98
CA ASP A 111 20.40 4.35 9.10
C ASP A 111 19.43 3.21 8.85
N ASP A 112 19.07 2.52 9.93
CA ASP A 112 18.13 1.41 9.96
C ASP A 112 16.96 1.76 10.86
N ASN A 113 15.75 1.67 10.35
CA ASN A 113 14.56 2.03 11.09
C ASN A 113 13.44 1.01 10.90
N ILE A 114 12.54 0.95 11.87
CA ILE A 114 11.26 0.27 11.70
C ILE A 114 10.29 1.29 11.12
N GLY A 115 9.66 0.92 10.00
CA GLY A 115 8.65 1.72 9.34
C GLY A 115 7.25 1.12 9.49
N PHE A 116 6.25 1.97 9.60
CA PHE A 116 4.84 1.60 9.52
C PHE A 116 4.29 2.14 8.20
N ASN A 117 3.66 1.25 7.44
CA ASN A 117 3.07 1.57 6.15
C ASN A 117 1.55 1.60 6.27
N LEU A 118 0.94 2.66 5.80
CA LEU A 118 -0.49 2.75 5.58
C LEU A 118 -0.72 3.14 4.14
N GLY A 119 -1.71 2.56 3.50
CA GLY A 119 -1.99 2.93 2.14
C GLY A 119 -3.31 2.42 1.62
N LEU A 120 -3.55 2.79 0.37
CA LEU A 120 -4.77 2.54 -0.33
C LEU A 120 -4.45 2.13 -1.77
N ILE A 121 -4.89 0.95 -2.16
CA ILE A 121 -4.79 0.46 -3.54
C ILE A 121 -6.16 0.61 -4.20
N ASN A 122 -6.21 1.43 -5.25
CA ASN A 122 -7.31 1.45 -6.20
C ASN A 122 -6.96 0.48 -7.32
N ARG A 123 -7.67 -0.62 -7.40
CA ARG A 123 -7.43 -1.70 -8.36
C ARG A 123 -8.47 -1.69 -9.44
N PHE A 124 -8.02 -1.68 -10.69
CA PHE A 124 -8.85 -1.75 -11.88
C PHE A 124 -8.53 -3.05 -12.63
N ARG A 125 -9.54 -3.89 -12.83
CA ARG A 125 -9.40 -5.14 -13.57
C ARG A 125 -9.23 -4.87 -15.04
N LEU A 126 -8.13 -5.33 -15.62
CA LEU A 126 -7.89 -5.29 -17.07
C LEU A 126 -8.28 -6.61 -17.74
N SER A 127 -8.02 -7.74 -17.06
CA SER A 127 -8.38 -9.08 -17.55
C SER A 127 -8.55 -10.05 -16.38
N SER A 128 -8.79 -11.33 -16.67
CA SER A 128 -8.79 -12.36 -15.62
C SER A 128 -7.43 -12.51 -14.92
N ALA A 129 -6.35 -12.16 -15.61
CA ALA A 129 -4.97 -12.34 -15.14
C ALA A 129 -4.29 -11.03 -14.69
N LEU A 130 -4.76 -9.88 -15.15
CA LEU A 130 -4.08 -8.59 -14.98
C LEU A 130 -4.99 -7.56 -14.36
N ASP A 131 -4.45 -6.85 -13.38
CA ASP A 131 -5.07 -5.66 -12.79
C ASP A 131 -4.11 -4.47 -12.90
N PHE A 132 -4.65 -3.30 -13.16
CA PHE A 132 -3.96 -2.02 -13.02
C PHE A 132 -4.21 -1.46 -11.63
N ASN A 133 -3.17 -0.93 -10.97
CA ASN A 133 -3.27 -0.39 -9.64
C ASN A 133 -2.78 1.05 -9.58
N VAL A 134 -3.50 1.87 -8.84
CA VAL A 134 -3.06 3.18 -8.38
C VAL A 134 -2.97 3.10 -6.87
N GLU A 135 -1.79 3.24 -6.31
CA GLU A 135 -1.52 3.11 -4.88
C GLU A 135 -1.09 4.44 -4.28
N MET A 136 -1.80 4.87 -3.25
CA MET A 136 -1.39 5.94 -2.34
C MET A 136 -0.80 5.32 -1.10
N ARG A 137 0.35 5.81 -0.68
CA ARG A 137 1.11 5.24 0.43
C ARG A 137 1.62 6.30 1.37
N SER A 138 1.57 6.00 2.67
CA SER A 138 2.23 6.75 3.73
C SER A 138 3.19 5.82 4.46
N LEU A 139 4.43 6.22 4.58
CA LEU A 139 5.46 5.56 5.39
C LEU A 139 5.77 6.43 6.60
N PHE A 140 5.60 5.88 7.78
CA PHE A 140 5.91 6.52 9.05
C PHE A 140 7.14 5.84 9.63
N MET A 141 8.19 6.61 9.94
CA MET A 141 9.41 6.11 10.56
C MET A 141 9.87 7.04 11.67
N LYS A 142 10.59 6.47 12.65
CA LYS A 142 11.28 7.24 13.65
C LYS A 142 12.69 7.51 13.12
N ASN A 143 13.01 8.77 12.87
CA ASN A 143 14.34 9.13 12.43
C ASN A 143 15.28 9.21 13.64
N THR A 144 16.17 8.24 13.76
CA THR A 144 17.14 8.14 14.87
C THR A 144 18.21 9.21 14.78
N LEU A 145 18.53 9.70 13.60
CA LEU A 145 19.57 10.72 13.36
C LEU A 145 19.07 12.15 13.57
N ALA A 146 17.78 12.40 13.41
CA ALA A 146 17.16 13.73 13.54
C ALA A 146 16.54 13.99 14.93
N GLY A 147 16.77 13.11 15.91
CA GLY A 147 16.16 13.21 17.22
C GLY A 147 14.71 12.68 17.28
N GLU A 148 13.88 13.20 18.18
CA GLU A 148 12.51 12.69 18.42
C GLU A 148 11.49 12.96 17.30
N ASN A 149 11.91 13.49 16.18
CA ASN A 149 11.02 13.84 15.07
C ASN A 149 10.54 12.59 14.34
N LYS A 150 9.21 12.42 14.29
CA LYS A 150 8.55 11.42 13.45
C LYS A 150 8.51 11.93 12.03
N GLU A 151 9.02 11.16 11.09
CA GLU A 151 8.93 11.50 9.67
C GLU A 151 7.81 10.70 9.01
N ALA A 152 7.04 11.38 8.18
CA ALA A 152 6.02 10.79 7.33
C ALA A 152 6.35 11.07 5.86
N MET A 153 6.42 10.02 5.05
CA MET A 153 6.60 10.13 3.61
C MET A 153 5.32 9.72 2.90
N LEU A 154 4.84 10.56 1.99
CA LEU A 154 3.71 10.27 1.13
C LEU A 154 4.21 9.90 -0.27
N GLY A 155 3.61 8.87 -0.85
CA GLY A 155 3.91 8.42 -2.20
C GLY A 155 2.65 8.07 -2.98
N LEU A 156 2.73 8.27 -4.29
CA LEU A 156 1.74 7.82 -5.26
C LEU A 156 2.48 6.95 -6.28
N THR A 157 2.01 5.73 -6.48
CA THR A 157 2.59 4.80 -7.45
C THR A 157 1.51 4.20 -8.33
N VAL A 158 1.92 3.83 -9.54
CA VAL A 158 1.08 3.09 -10.49
C VAL A 158 1.78 1.78 -10.82
N GLY A 159 1.01 0.73 -11.02
CA GLY A 159 1.58 -0.58 -11.26
C GLY A 159 0.59 -1.56 -11.87
N VAL A 160 1.10 -2.75 -12.13
CA VAL A 160 0.32 -3.86 -12.68
C VAL A 160 0.49 -5.06 -11.75
N THR A 161 -0.61 -5.73 -11.47
CA THR A 161 -0.62 -7.00 -10.72
C THR A 161 -0.96 -8.14 -11.67
N TYR A 162 -0.09 -9.14 -11.72
CA TYR A 162 -0.38 -10.40 -12.38
C TYR A 162 -0.92 -11.41 -11.37
N LYS A 163 -2.07 -12.00 -11.69
CA LYS A 163 -2.70 -13.06 -10.89
C LYS A 163 -2.30 -14.44 -11.42
N PHE A 164 -1.59 -15.22 -10.61
CA PHE A 164 -1.24 -16.60 -10.95
C PHE A 164 -2.48 -17.50 -11.05
N LYS A 165 -2.32 -18.78 -11.42
CA LYS A 165 -3.40 -19.76 -11.50
C LYS A 165 -4.24 -19.80 -10.21
N LYS A 166 -5.51 -20.17 -10.32
CA LYS A 166 -6.53 -20.10 -9.26
C LYS A 166 -6.95 -18.65 -8.94
N ARG A 167 -7.50 -18.00 -9.95
CA ARG A 167 -7.77 -16.56 -9.96
C ARG A 167 -9.11 -16.14 -9.36
N GLY A 168 -9.99 -17.11 -9.12
CA GLY A 168 -11.32 -16.86 -8.58
C GLY A 168 -11.54 -17.57 -7.25
N TRP A 169 -12.62 -17.22 -6.59
CA TRP A 169 -13.14 -17.90 -5.43
C TRP A 169 -14.40 -18.65 -5.84
N ASN A 170 -14.53 -19.91 -5.44
CA ASN A 170 -15.80 -20.62 -5.61
C ASN A 170 -16.86 -19.79 -4.88
N ALA A 171 -17.92 -19.42 -5.59
CA ALA A 171 -19.09 -18.89 -4.92
C ALA A 171 -19.50 -19.92 -3.84
N VAL A 172 -19.64 -19.47 -2.60
CA VAL A 172 -20.30 -20.30 -1.59
C VAL A 172 -21.63 -20.66 -2.21
N PRO A 173 -21.97 -21.97 -2.38
CA PRO A 173 -23.28 -22.32 -2.88
C PRO A 173 -24.30 -21.57 -2.02
N THR A 174 -25.04 -20.66 -2.61
CA THR A 174 -26.22 -20.11 -1.95
C THR A 174 -27.12 -21.31 -1.71
N VAL A 175 -27.10 -21.82 -0.50
CA VAL A 175 -28.11 -22.80 -0.09
C VAL A 175 -29.41 -22.10 -0.39
N PRO A 176 -30.26 -22.64 -1.33
CA PRO A 176 -31.52 -21.99 -1.61
C PRO A 176 -32.24 -21.91 -0.28
N MET A 177 -32.58 -20.70 0.15
CA MET A 177 -33.40 -20.53 1.35
C MET A 177 -34.71 -21.29 1.05
N VAL A 178 -34.92 -22.40 1.75
CA VAL A 178 -36.13 -23.15 1.65
C VAL A 178 -37.25 -22.18 2.07
N PRO A 179 -38.26 -21.92 1.24
CA PRO A 179 -39.34 -21.02 1.61
C PRO A 179 -39.97 -21.52 2.92
N GLU A 180 -40.32 -20.58 3.79
CA GLU A 180 -40.85 -20.88 5.12
C GLU A 180 -42.09 -21.81 5.07
N SER A 181 -42.84 -21.74 3.97
CA SER A 181 -43.95 -22.69 3.66
C SER A 181 -43.51 -24.15 3.57
N GLN A 182 -42.35 -24.42 2.92
CA GLN A 182 -41.82 -25.78 2.81
C GLN A 182 -41.23 -26.26 4.14
N LEU A 183 -40.67 -25.34 4.93
CA LEU A 183 -40.21 -25.69 6.28
C LEU A 183 -41.35 -26.09 7.20
N ASN A 184 -42.48 -25.40 7.11
CA ASN A 184 -43.67 -25.70 7.87
C ASN A 184 -44.31 -27.03 7.43
N ASP A 185 -44.42 -27.30 6.12
CA ASP A 185 -44.88 -28.58 5.57
C ASP A 185 -44.01 -29.77 6.03
N MET A 186 -42.69 -29.58 6.06
CA MET A 186 -41.79 -30.62 6.58
C MET A 186 -41.96 -30.82 8.08
N ARG A 187 -42.19 -29.75 8.84
CA ARG A 187 -42.41 -29.79 10.29
C ARG A 187 -43.72 -30.51 10.64
N ASP A 188 -44.78 -30.24 9.88
CA ASP A 188 -46.08 -30.87 10.06
C ASP A 188 -46.05 -32.38 9.72
N ARG A 189 -45.26 -32.78 8.72
CA ARG A 189 -45.03 -34.19 8.37
C ARG A 189 -44.22 -34.97 9.41
N VAL A 190 -43.35 -34.30 10.16
CA VAL A 190 -42.56 -34.93 11.23
C VAL A 190 -43.38 -35.07 12.51
N ASN A 191 -44.39 -34.22 12.70
CA ASN A 191 -45.25 -34.20 13.90
C ASN A 191 -46.54 -34.98 13.75
N ALA A 192 -46.80 -35.55 12.55
CA ALA A 192 -47.96 -36.42 12.26
C ALA A 192 -47.59 -37.92 12.38
#